data_b520184ce8fa7bc64d48e84af296d65f
#
_entry.id   b520184ce8fa7bc64d48e84af296d65f
#
_cell.length_a   1.000
_cell.length_b   1.000
_cell.length_c   1.000
_cell.angle_alpha   90.00
_cell.angle_beta   90.00
_cell.angle_gamma   90.00
#
_symmetry.space_group_name_H-M   'P 1'
#
loop_
_entity.id
_entity.type
_entity.pdbx_description
1 polymer ?
#
loop_
_entity_poly.entity_id
_entity_poly.type
_entity_poly.pdbx_seq_one_letter_code
_entity_poly.pdbx_strand_id
1 'polypeptide(L)'
;MISRCDEARPRWRHIGGFTLIEVVITLAILGFAMVLVAGYKPPWSRGLGLKGTAGELAAGLRLARSEAILRNRSVAFELDVIGHRYRVERGIERRLPADLTLELLTILGEARGPGAGDIRFNPDGSSTGGRIMLADGQRRMAVGVDWLTGRVSIADAR
;
A
#
# COMPACT_ATOMS: atom_id res chain seq x y z
N MET A 1 77.87 -22.21 -39.98
CA MET A 1 76.99 -21.11 -39.63
C MET A 1 75.63 -21.73 -39.44
N ILE A 2 75.26 -22.11 -38.16
CA ILE A 2 74.11 -22.90 -37.87
C ILE A 2 73.18 -22.00 -37.00
N SER A 3 72.12 -21.56 -37.62
CA SER A 3 71.07 -20.75 -36.92
C SER A 3 70.28 -21.64 -35.96
N ARG A 4 70.29 -21.27 -34.67
CA ARG A 4 69.45 -21.86 -33.66
C ARG A 4 68.03 -21.31 -33.80
N CYS A 5 67.09 -22.16 -34.12
CA CYS A 5 65.65 -21.88 -33.93
C CYS A 5 65.33 -21.88 -32.46
N ASP A 6 64.90 -20.74 -31.97
CA ASP A 6 64.36 -20.55 -30.60
C ASP A 6 62.92 -21.00 -30.64
N GLU A 7 62.64 -22.18 -30.06
CA GLU A 7 61.29 -22.74 -29.96
C GLU A 7 60.56 -22.05 -28.78
N ALA A 8 59.72 -21.09 -29.10
CA ALA A 8 58.80 -20.48 -28.16
C ALA A 8 57.77 -21.52 -27.68
N ARG A 9 57.93 -22.02 -26.45
CA ARG A 9 56.97 -22.92 -25.82
C ARG A 9 55.69 -22.15 -25.49
N PRO A 10 54.47 -22.63 -25.89
CA PRO A 10 53.22 -21.99 -25.51
C PRO A 10 53.00 -22.15 -24.01
N ARG A 11 52.85 -21.03 -23.30
CA ARG A 11 52.41 -20.98 -21.92
C ARG A 11 50.96 -21.39 -21.87
N TRP A 12 50.66 -22.62 -21.47
CA TRP A 12 49.32 -23.08 -21.13
C TRP A 12 48.83 -22.28 -19.91
N ARG A 13 47.90 -21.37 -20.15
CA ARG A 13 47.15 -20.70 -19.06
C ARG A 13 46.30 -21.78 -18.43
N HIS A 14 46.55 -22.14 -17.16
CA HIS A 14 45.65 -22.97 -16.37
C HIS A 14 44.31 -22.25 -16.25
N ILE A 15 43.31 -22.74 -16.94
CA ILE A 15 41.92 -22.35 -16.74
C ILE A 15 41.51 -23.10 -15.48
N GLY A 16 41.58 -22.42 -14.32
CA GLY A 16 41.09 -22.96 -13.04
C GLY A 16 39.59 -23.15 -13.16
N GLY A 17 39.15 -24.40 -13.14
CA GLY A 17 37.73 -24.71 -12.99
C GLY A 17 37.27 -24.40 -11.55
N PHE A 18 36.01 -24.01 -11.39
CA PHE A 18 35.40 -23.82 -10.08
C PHE A 18 35.43 -25.11 -9.28
N THR A 19 35.77 -25.00 -8.01
CA THR A 19 35.68 -26.13 -7.09
C THR A 19 34.25 -26.35 -6.62
N LEU A 20 33.88 -27.59 -6.34
CA LEU A 20 32.56 -27.92 -5.83
C LEU A 20 32.24 -27.16 -4.53
N ILE A 21 33.26 -26.98 -3.67
CA ILE A 21 33.12 -26.23 -2.42
C ILE A 21 32.83 -24.74 -2.67
N GLU A 22 33.41 -24.13 -3.67
CA GLU A 22 33.19 -22.73 -4.04
C GLU A 22 31.76 -22.49 -4.51
N VAL A 23 31.18 -23.45 -5.29
CA VAL A 23 29.77 -23.38 -5.70
C VAL A 23 28.84 -23.51 -4.50
N VAL A 24 29.12 -24.41 -3.56
CA VAL A 24 28.32 -24.59 -2.35
C VAL A 24 28.36 -23.31 -1.49
N ILE A 25 29.53 -22.72 -1.29
CA ILE A 25 29.67 -21.50 -0.51
C ILE A 25 28.96 -20.32 -1.19
N THR A 26 29.09 -20.17 -2.49
CA THR A 26 28.41 -19.09 -3.23
C THR A 26 26.88 -19.23 -3.16
N LEU A 27 26.35 -20.43 -3.29
CA LEU A 27 24.92 -20.69 -3.13
C LEU A 27 24.44 -20.41 -1.69
N ALA A 28 25.23 -20.76 -0.69
CA ALA A 28 24.91 -20.47 0.71
C ALA A 28 24.88 -18.96 0.98
N ILE A 29 25.86 -18.20 0.47
CA ILE A 29 25.88 -16.73 0.60
C ILE A 29 24.73 -16.10 -0.15
N LEU A 30 24.42 -16.54 -1.36
CA LEU A 30 23.26 -16.06 -2.14
C LEU A 30 21.94 -16.34 -1.43
N GLY A 31 21.76 -17.55 -0.89
CA GLY A 31 20.58 -17.89 -0.10
C GLY A 31 20.43 -17.01 1.14
N PHE A 32 21.51 -16.79 1.88
CA PHE A 32 21.51 -15.91 3.05
C PHE A 32 21.21 -14.45 2.67
N ALA A 33 21.81 -13.95 1.60
CA ALA A 33 21.54 -12.60 1.08
C ALA A 33 20.06 -12.43 0.69
N MET A 34 19.44 -13.44 0.05
CA MET A 34 18.02 -13.42 -0.26
C MET A 34 17.12 -13.32 0.97
N VAL A 35 17.45 -14.06 2.04
CA VAL A 35 16.70 -13.99 3.31
C VAL A 35 16.80 -12.60 3.92
N LEU A 36 17.98 -11.98 3.94
CA LEU A 36 18.17 -10.61 4.43
C LEU A 36 17.36 -9.58 3.62
N VAL A 37 17.36 -9.69 2.29
CA VAL A 37 16.61 -8.79 1.40
C VAL A 37 15.10 -8.98 1.56
N ALA A 38 14.63 -10.21 1.70
CA ALA A 38 13.20 -10.51 1.90
C ALA A 38 12.65 -9.95 3.22
N GLY A 39 13.49 -9.85 4.27
CA GLY A 39 13.13 -9.25 5.56
C GLY A 39 13.19 -7.71 5.58
N TYR A 40 13.83 -7.09 4.60
CA TYR A 40 14.04 -5.65 4.57
C TYR A 40 12.86 -4.93 3.94
N LYS A 41 11.99 -4.32 4.79
CA LYS A 41 10.93 -3.41 4.33
C LYS A 41 11.54 -2.00 4.21
N PRO A 42 11.84 -1.50 3.02
CA PRO A 42 12.47 -0.19 2.87
C PRO A 42 11.51 0.92 3.35
N PRO A 43 12.02 1.98 4.02
CA PRO A 43 11.19 3.04 4.61
C PRO A 43 10.36 3.83 3.58
N TRP A 44 10.75 3.80 2.31
CA TRP A 44 9.98 4.39 1.20
C TRP A 44 8.70 3.62 0.85
N SER A 45 8.65 2.30 1.10
CA SER A 45 7.45 1.49 0.86
C SER A 45 6.29 1.87 1.80
N ARG A 46 6.59 2.37 3.00
CA ARG A 46 5.59 2.84 3.97
C ARG A 46 4.81 4.04 3.44
N GLY A 47 5.51 5.05 2.88
CA GLY A 47 4.85 6.21 2.29
C GLY A 47 4.01 5.89 1.05
N LEU A 48 4.37 4.85 0.29
CA LEU A 48 3.56 4.35 -0.82
C LEU A 48 2.31 3.62 -0.30
N GLY A 49 2.43 2.86 0.79
CA GLY A 49 1.32 2.20 1.45
C GLY A 49 0.27 3.20 1.96
N LEU A 50 0.71 4.26 2.67
CA LEU A 50 -0.18 5.31 3.19
C LEU A 50 -0.93 6.04 2.06
N LYS A 51 -0.21 6.48 1.01
CA LYS A 51 -0.82 7.13 -0.18
C LYS A 51 -1.73 6.19 -0.95
N GLY A 52 -1.33 4.93 -1.10
CA GLY A 52 -2.13 3.91 -1.76
C GLY A 52 -3.45 3.67 -1.03
N THR A 53 -3.39 3.50 0.31
CA THR A 53 -4.57 3.29 1.14
C THR A 53 -5.48 4.52 1.16
N ALA A 54 -4.93 5.73 1.24
CA ALA A 54 -5.71 6.96 1.12
C ALA A 54 -6.40 7.06 -0.26
N GLY A 55 -5.70 6.68 -1.32
CA GLY A 55 -6.27 6.59 -2.67
C GLY A 55 -7.39 5.56 -2.80
N GLU A 56 -7.21 4.39 -2.18
CA GLU A 56 -8.21 3.32 -2.15
C GLU A 56 -9.49 3.75 -1.40
N LEU A 57 -9.34 4.35 -0.22
CA LEU A 57 -10.48 4.90 0.53
C LEU A 57 -11.22 5.98 -0.26
N ALA A 58 -10.45 6.90 -0.88
CA ALA A 58 -11.06 7.94 -1.71
C ALA A 58 -11.79 7.36 -2.94
N ALA A 59 -11.28 6.30 -3.54
CA ALA A 59 -11.95 5.60 -4.64
C ALA A 59 -13.25 4.94 -4.16
N GLY A 60 -13.25 4.28 -2.99
CA GLY A 60 -14.44 3.70 -2.37
C GLY A 60 -15.52 4.76 -2.07
N LEU A 61 -15.12 5.92 -1.52
CA LEU A 61 -16.03 7.03 -1.26
C LEU A 61 -16.63 7.61 -2.55
N ARG A 62 -15.82 7.77 -3.60
CA ARG A 62 -16.32 8.22 -4.92
C ARG A 62 -17.27 7.21 -5.54
N LEU A 63 -17.00 5.91 -5.37
CA LEU A 63 -17.90 4.84 -5.80
C LEU A 63 -19.25 4.94 -5.07
N ALA A 64 -19.24 5.08 -3.74
CA ALA A 64 -20.46 5.25 -2.95
C ALA A 64 -21.29 6.44 -3.43
N ARG A 65 -20.64 7.58 -3.70
CA ARG A 65 -21.29 8.77 -4.28
C ARG A 65 -21.93 8.48 -5.65
N SER A 66 -21.14 7.86 -6.54
CA SER A 66 -21.63 7.52 -7.89
C SER A 66 -22.83 6.57 -7.85
N GLU A 67 -22.80 5.56 -6.97
CA GLU A 67 -23.92 4.65 -6.78
C GLU A 67 -25.14 5.34 -6.20
N ALA A 68 -24.98 6.29 -5.28
CA ALA A 68 -26.09 7.05 -4.72
C ALA A 68 -26.84 7.83 -5.81
N ILE A 69 -26.08 8.52 -6.67
CA ILE A 69 -26.66 9.29 -7.79
C ILE A 69 -27.30 8.36 -8.83
N LEU A 70 -26.60 7.30 -9.26
CA LEU A 70 -27.07 6.38 -10.29
C LEU A 70 -28.32 5.61 -9.88
N ARG A 71 -28.40 5.19 -8.61
CA ARG A 71 -29.52 4.41 -8.07
C ARG A 71 -30.63 5.28 -7.48
N ASN A 72 -30.46 6.58 -7.50
CA ASN A 72 -31.38 7.57 -6.90
C ASN A 72 -31.80 7.22 -5.46
N ARG A 73 -30.86 6.78 -4.62
CA ARG A 73 -31.06 6.45 -3.22
C ARG A 73 -29.78 6.65 -2.41
N SER A 74 -29.93 6.86 -1.12
CA SER A 74 -28.77 7.02 -0.23
C SER A 74 -27.93 5.75 -0.19
N VAL A 75 -26.60 5.91 -0.25
CA VAL A 75 -25.59 4.84 -0.16
C VAL A 75 -24.61 5.17 0.96
N ALA A 76 -24.32 4.19 1.82
CA ALA A 76 -23.38 4.34 2.92
C ALA A 76 -22.00 3.76 2.55
N PHE A 77 -20.95 4.49 2.88
CA PHE A 77 -19.61 3.99 2.99
C PHE A 77 -19.35 3.67 4.46
N GLU A 78 -19.26 2.39 4.78
CA GLU A 78 -19.07 1.87 6.13
C GLU A 78 -17.58 1.66 6.40
N LEU A 79 -17.03 2.22 7.49
CA LEU A 79 -15.66 2.03 7.91
C LEU A 79 -15.59 1.46 9.32
N ASP A 80 -14.92 0.34 9.48
CA ASP A 80 -14.53 -0.25 10.75
C ASP A 80 -13.04 0.00 10.96
N VAL A 81 -12.74 0.98 11.80
CA VAL A 81 -11.38 1.42 12.13
C VAL A 81 -10.63 0.34 12.90
N ILE A 82 -11.32 -0.35 13.82
CA ILE A 82 -10.74 -1.40 14.67
C ILE A 82 -10.47 -2.67 13.85
N GLY A 83 -11.44 -3.05 13.00
CA GLY A 83 -11.32 -4.22 12.12
C GLY A 83 -10.47 -3.98 10.88
N HIS A 84 -9.95 -2.76 10.67
CA HIS A 84 -9.19 -2.36 9.46
C HIS A 84 -9.88 -2.80 8.17
N ARG A 85 -11.15 -2.42 8.02
CA ARG A 85 -11.94 -2.81 6.85
C ARG A 85 -13.01 -1.76 6.52
N TYR A 86 -13.35 -1.72 5.25
CA TYR A 86 -14.43 -0.87 4.78
C TYR A 86 -15.31 -1.60 3.79
N ARG A 87 -16.51 -1.07 3.59
CA ARG A 87 -17.49 -1.58 2.66
C ARG A 87 -18.35 -0.45 2.10
N VAL A 88 -18.68 -0.53 0.84
CA VAL A 88 -19.67 0.34 0.21
C VAL A 88 -21.00 -0.42 0.26
N GLU A 89 -21.93 0.04 1.10
CA GLU A 89 -23.24 -0.56 1.31
C GLU A 89 -23.17 -2.08 1.60
N ARG A 90 -23.78 -2.90 0.76
CA ARG A 90 -23.76 -4.38 0.82
C ARG A 90 -22.74 -5.01 -0.11
N GLY A 91 -21.80 -4.20 -0.63
CA GLY A 91 -20.75 -4.68 -1.51
C GLY A 91 -19.69 -5.53 -0.81
N ILE A 92 -18.63 -5.85 -1.53
CA ILE A 92 -17.52 -6.66 -1.02
C ILE A 92 -16.77 -5.86 0.05
N GLU A 93 -16.55 -6.49 1.20
CA GLU A 93 -15.69 -5.97 2.25
C GLU A 93 -14.23 -5.96 1.79
N ARG A 94 -13.56 -4.84 1.98
CA ARG A 94 -12.13 -4.66 1.66
C ARG A 94 -11.34 -4.43 2.92
N ARG A 95 -10.21 -5.10 3.03
CA ARG A 95 -9.31 -4.98 4.17
C ARG A 95 -8.26 -3.91 3.92
N LEU A 96 -7.99 -3.13 4.96
CA LEU A 96 -6.94 -2.13 4.99
C LEU A 96 -5.71 -2.69 5.71
N PRO A 97 -4.51 -2.17 5.41
CA PRO A 97 -3.29 -2.57 6.11
C PRO A 97 -3.41 -2.34 7.63
N ALA A 98 -3.07 -3.37 8.42
CA ALA A 98 -3.18 -3.31 9.88
C ALA A 98 -2.04 -2.51 10.55
N ASP A 99 -1.00 -2.15 9.80
CA ASP A 99 0.14 -1.34 10.24
C ASP A 99 -0.15 0.18 10.21
N LEU A 100 -1.30 0.60 9.67
CA LEU A 100 -1.73 1.98 9.65
C LEU A 100 -2.64 2.29 10.84
N THR A 101 -2.44 3.44 11.47
CA THR A 101 -3.41 3.96 12.43
C THR A 101 -4.52 4.67 11.67
N LEU A 102 -5.76 4.32 11.95
CA LEU A 102 -6.95 4.90 11.34
C LEU A 102 -7.77 5.64 12.40
N GLU A 103 -8.30 6.80 12.04
CA GLU A 103 -9.28 7.52 12.84
C GLU A 103 -10.39 8.03 11.92
N LEU A 104 -11.63 7.89 12.36
CA LEU A 104 -12.79 8.39 11.64
C LEU A 104 -13.45 9.52 12.42
N LEU A 105 -13.56 10.67 11.77
CA LEU A 105 -14.34 11.82 12.24
C LEU A 105 -15.61 11.90 11.39
N THR A 106 -16.74 11.56 11.96
CA THR A 106 -18.05 11.63 11.31
C THR A 106 -19.05 12.31 12.24
N ILE A 107 -20.25 12.59 11.74
CA ILE A 107 -21.31 13.19 12.57
C ILE A 107 -21.84 12.14 13.55
N LEU A 108 -22.24 12.57 14.74
CA LEU A 108 -22.70 11.70 15.84
C LEU A 108 -23.82 10.70 15.42
N GLY A 109 -24.67 11.06 14.44
CA GLY A 109 -25.74 10.19 13.94
C GLY A 109 -25.28 9.04 13.03
N GLU A 110 -24.07 9.08 12.52
CA GLU A 110 -23.48 8.06 11.63
C GLU A 110 -22.45 7.17 12.37
N ALA A 111 -22.19 7.44 13.64
CA ALA A 111 -21.32 6.61 14.46
C ALA A 111 -22.04 5.32 14.88
N ARG A 112 -21.47 4.16 14.53
CA ARG A 112 -22.00 2.82 14.89
C ARG A 112 -21.42 2.26 16.19
N GLY A 113 -20.63 3.08 16.92
CA GLY A 113 -19.93 2.69 18.13
C GLY A 113 -18.47 3.14 18.13
N PRO A 114 -17.68 2.72 19.12
CA PRO A 114 -16.25 3.05 19.19
C PRO A 114 -15.52 2.51 17.95
N GLY A 115 -14.99 3.42 17.13
CA GLY A 115 -14.17 3.05 15.98
C GLY A 115 -14.91 2.56 14.73
N ALA A 116 -16.25 2.67 14.67
CA ALA A 116 -17.00 2.35 13.46
C ALA A 116 -18.00 3.45 13.13
N GLY A 117 -18.13 3.79 11.86
CA GLY A 117 -19.06 4.80 11.40
C GLY A 117 -19.22 4.80 9.89
N ASP A 118 -20.22 5.55 9.47
CA ASP A 118 -20.60 5.65 8.08
C ASP A 118 -20.38 7.06 7.54
N ILE A 119 -20.11 7.15 6.26
CA ILE A 119 -20.25 8.39 5.47
C ILE A 119 -21.30 8.09 4.42
N ARG A 120 -22.43 8.77 4.52
CA ARG A 120 -23.58 8.55 3.65
C ARG A 120 -23.62 9.57 2.54
N PHE A 121 -23.88 9.10 1.33
CA PHE A 121 -24.09 9.93 0.16
C PHE A 121 -25.57 9.89 -0.26
N ASN A 122 -26.11 11.04 -0.62
CA ASN A 122 -27.48 11.21 -1.06
C ASN A 122 -27.59 11.19 -2.61
N PRO A 123 -28.82 11.00 -3.14
CA PRO A 123 -29.07 11.00 -4.58
C PRO A 123 -28.65 12.28 -5.31
N ASP A 124 -28.73 13.43 -4.63
CA ASP A 124 -28.29 14.74 -5.14
C ASP A 124 -26.78 14.93 -5.19
N GLY A 125 -26.03 13.93 -4.71
CA GLY A 125 -24.57 13.94 -4.62
C GLY A 125 -24.01 14.62 -3.39
N SER A 126 -24.86 15.14 -2.48
CA SER A 126 -24.44 15.62 -1.16
C SER A 126 -24.07 14.46 -0.24
N SER A 127 -23.52 14.76 0.94
CA SER A 127 -23.10 13.74 1.89
C SER A 127 -23.32 14.18 3.32
N THR A 128 -23.33 13.26 4.26
CA THR A 128 -23.23 13.57 5.69
C THR A 128 -21.87 14.20 6.04
N GLY A 129 -20.91 14.10 5.15
CA GLY A 129 -19.56 14.59 5.37
C GLY A 129 -18.76 13.69 6.32
N GLY A 130 -17.47 13.99 6.43
CA GLY A 130 -16.58 13.26 7.34
C GLY A 130 -15.12 13.37 6.94
N ARG A 131 -14.27 12.88 7.81
CA ARG A 131 -12.84 12.84 7.56
C ARG A 131 -12.23 11.54 8.10
N ILE A 132 -11.47 10.86 7.29
CA ILE A 132 -10.70 9.68 7.66
C ILE A 132 -9.25 10.09 7.76
N MET A 133 -8.66 9.95 8.94
CA MET A 133 -7.24 10.19 9.18
C MET A 133 -6.50 8.86 9.10
N LEU A 134 -5.40 8.86 8.37
CA LEU A 134 -4.49 7.73 8.27
C LEU A 134 -3.11 8.16 8.74
N ALA A 135 -2.46 7.34 9.56
CA ALA A 135 -1.10 7.61 10.02
C ALA A 135 -0.21 6.37 9.87
N ASP A 136 1.03 6.60 9.49
CA ASP A 136 2.13 5.64 9.49
C ASP A 136 3.34 6.31 10.15
N GLY A 137 3.51 6.06 11.44
CA GLY A 137 4.51 6.75 12.26
C GLY A 137 4.27 8.26 12.29
N GLN A 138 5.20 9.04 11.74
CA GLN A 138 5.09 10.51 11.74
C GLN A 138 4.35 11.07 10.51
N ARG A 139 4.05 10.25 9.52
CA ARG A 139 3.33 10.68 8.33
C ARG A 139 1.85 10.51 8.52
N ARG A 140 1.10 11.56 8.18
CA ARG A 140 -0.35 11.58 8.30
C ARG A 140 -0.99 12.04 7.01
N MET A 141 -2.10 11.44 6.66
CA MET A 141 -2.93 11.85 5.53
C MET A 141 -4.39 11.90 5.97
N ALA A 142 -5.15 12.78 5.35
CA ALA A 142 -6.58 12.91 5.56
C ALA A 142 -7.33 12.70 4.25
N VAL A 143 -8.36 11.86 4.29
CA VAL A 143 -9.36 11.76 3.24
C VAL A 143 -10.62 12.43 3.75
N GLY A 144 -10.96 13.59 3.17
CA GLY A 144 -12.10 14.39 3.56
C GLY A 144 -13.24 14.28 2.55
N VAL A 145 -14.48 14.33 3.06
CA VAL A 145 -15.69 14.41 2.25
C VAL A 145 -16.43 15.68 2.64
N ASP A 146 -16.64 16.55 1.66
CA ASP A 146 -17.44 17.75 1.84
C ASP A 146 -18.93 17.40 1.89
N TRP A 147 -19.60 17.88 2.92
CA TRP A 147 -21.00 17.53 3.18
C TRP A 147 -21.98 18.05 2.11
N LEU A 148 -21.73 19.24 1.59
CA LEU A 148 -22.63 19.88 0.64
C LEU A 148 -22.52 19.31 -0.77
N THR A 149 -21.27 19.10 -1.23
CA THR A 149 -20.99 18.69 -2.60
C THR A 149 -20.67 17.21 -2.74
N GLY A 150 -20.43 16.47 -1.64
CA GLY A 150 -19.94 15.11 -1.62
C GLY A 150 -18.54 14.98 -2.25
N ARG A 151 -17.79 16.08 -2.37
CA ARG A 151 -16.44 16.08 -2.95
C ARG A 151 -15.48 15.34 -2.05
N VAL A 152 -14.77 14.36 -2.59
CA VAL A 152 -13.73 13.62 -1.91
C VAL A 152 -12.35 14.22 -2.22
N SER A 153 -11.63 14.60 -1.19
CA SER A 153 -10.28 15.18 -1.27
C SER A 153 -9.29 14.38 -0.42
N ILE A 154 -8.04 14.37 -0.85
CA ILE A 154 -6.92 13.80 -0.09
C ILE A 154 -5.95 14.93 0.21
N ALA A 155 -5.51 15.04 1.44
CA ALA A 155 -4.56 16.05 1.89
C ALA A 155 -3.51 15.43 2.82
N ASP A 156 -2.29 15.97 2.79
CA ASP A 156 -1.30 15.68 3.81
C ASP A 156 -1.74 16.38 5.12
N ALA A 157 -1.82 15.62 6.20
CA ALA A 157 -2.13 16.14 7.53
C ALA A 157 -0.81 16.33 8.29
N ARG A 158 -0.59 17.53 8.80
CA ARG A 158 0.54 17.86 9.67
C ARG A 158 0.16 17.70 11.13
#